data_9a7df40c1ce2addc484da13f7b18ef0b
#
_entry.id   9a7df40c1ce2addc484da13f7b18ef0b
#
_cell.length_a   1.000
_cell.length_b   1.000
_cell.length_c   1.000
_cell.angle_alpha   90.00
_cell.angle_beta   90.00
_cell.angle_gamma   90.00
#
_symmetry.space_group_name_H-M   'P 1'
#
loop_
_entity.id
_entity.type
_entity.pdbx_description
1 polymer ?
#
loop_
_entity_poly.entity_id
_entity_poly.type
_entity_poly.pdbx_seq_one_letter_code
_entity_poly.pdbx_strand_id
1 'polypeptide(L)'
;MARRTKEDAAVTRELLLDAAEREFCERGASRTSLAEVASAAGVTRGAVYWHFRDKSDLFSAMCARAKLPLQTMLERAGNTPQDDPLETLRELMTTALVRLATDRRSQAVFEVLFHKCELTGELAPIAQRRQAERSLCLAHVERLLQQAIDAGQLPPDSDTSLATHALHAFMSGLMREWVLEKNAYDLAAVAPALVEMTVTGLRNDPPRRPGRVRPRVRPRSCTAT
;
A
#
# COMPACT_ATOMS: atom_id res chain seq x y z
N MET A 1 -26.16 -6.21 30.07
CA MET A 1 -26.32 -4.89 29.39
C MET A 1 -25.03 -4.39 28.73
N ALA A 2 -23.86 -4.40 29.36
CA ALA A 2 -22.61 -3.86 28.77
C ALA A 2 -22.13 -4.55 27.46
N ARG A 3 -22.38 -5.84 27.28
CA ARG A 3 -21.99 -6.60 26.09
C ARG A 3 -22.81 -6.18 24.86
N ARG A 4 -24.13 -5.99 25.03
CA ARG A 4 -25.05 -5.59 23.96
C ARG A 4 -24.73 -4.19 23.44
N THR A 5 -24.44 -3.24 24.33
CA THR A 5 -24.04 -1.88 23.96
C THR A 5 -22.71 -1.82 23.20
N LYS A 6 -21.76 -2.73 23.47
CA LYS A 6 -20.49 -2.79 22.76
C LYS A 6 -20.66 -3.39 21.35
N GLU A 7 -21.54 -4.36 21.20
CA GLU A 7 -21.91 -4.94 19.90
C GLU A 7 -22.67 -3.90 19.04
N ASP A 8 -23.62 -3.18 19.61
CA ASP A 8 -24.38 -2.12 18.91
C ASP A 8 -23.44 -0.96 18.48
N ALA A 9 -22.43 -0.63 19.27
CA ALA A 9 -21.43 0.36 18.93
C ALA A 9 -20.54 -0.11 17.75
N ALA A 10 -20.13 -1.39 17.75
CA ALA A 10 -19.35 -1.94 16.63
C ALA A 10 -20.16 -1.93 15.33
N VAL A 11 -21.43 -2.30 15.37
CA VAL A 11 -22.33 -2.23 14.20
C VAL A 11 -22.45 -0.79 13.69
N THR A 12 -22.68 0.17 14.57
CA THR A 12 -22.78 1.60 14.19
C THR A 12 -21.48 2.09 13.53
N ARG A 13 -20.33 1.67 14.07
CA ARG A 13 -19.03 2.02 13.48
C ARG A 13 -18.87 1.48 12.06
N GLU A 14 -19.26 0.24 11.80
CA GLU A 14 -19.21 -0.35 10.45
C GLU A 14 -20.17 0.35 9.49
N LEU A 15 -21.41 0.69 9.92
CA LEU A 15 -22.35 1.46 9.11
C LEU A 15 -21.77 2.82 8.69
N LEU A 16 -21.08 3.50 9.60
CA LEU A 16 -20.41 4.78 9.31
C LEU A 16 -19.26 4.62 8.31
N LEU A 17 -18.47 3.55 8.42
CA LEU A 17 -17.40 3.26 7.48
C LEU A 17 -17.94 2.91 6.09
N ASP A 18 -19.01 2.12 6.00
CA ASP A 18 -19.67 1.78 4.74
C ASP A 18 -20.31 3.01 4.06
N ALA A 19 -20.91 3.90 4.85
CA ALA A 19 -21.43 5.17 4.36
C ALA A 19 -20.29 6.09 3.87
N ALA A 20 -19.19 6.17 4.61
CA ALA A 20 -18.02 6.95 4.21
C ALA A 20 -17.43 6.47 2.88
N GLU A 21 -17.32 5.15 2.67
CA GLU A 21 -16.85 4.58 1.41
C GLU A 21 -17.72 5.04 0.23
N ARG A 22 -19.05 4.96 0.36
CA ARG A 22 -19.98 5.39 -0.69
C ARG A 22 -19.89 6.90 -0.97
N GLU A 23 -20.06 7.71 0.08
CA GLU A 23 -20.09 9.17 -0.05
C GLU A 23 -18.76 9.72 -0.58
N PHE A 24 -17.62 9.18 -0.14
CA PHE A 24 -16.32 9.60 -0.63
C PHE A 24 -16.07 9.15 -2.08
N CYS A 25 -16.57 7.99 -2.48
CA CYS A 25 -16.51 7.55 -3.88
C CYS A 25 -17.38 8.41 -4.79
N GLU A 26 -18.57 8.81 -4.34
CA GLU A 26 -19.51 9.58 -5.17
C GLU A 26 -19.12 11.05 -5.27
N ARG A 27 -18.81 11.68 -4.15
CA ARG A 27 -18.64 13.15 -4.04
C ARG A 27 -17.21 13.61 -3.84
N GLY A 28 -16.30 12.68 -3.52
CA GLY A 28 -14.93 12.96 -3.09
C GLY A 28 -14.81 13.26 -1.60
N ALA A 29 -13.70 12.86 -1.01
CA ALA A 29 -13.49 12.97 0.44
C ALA A 29 -13.45 14.41 0.94
N SER A 30 -12.89 15.34 0.15
CA SER A 30 -12.78 16.76 0.52
C SER A 30 -14.14 17.45 0.61
N ARG A 31 -15.09 17.07 -0.25
CA ARG A 31 -16.42 17.69 -0.37
C ARG A 31 -17.49 17.07 0.53
N THR A 32 -17.19 15.96 1.19
CA THR A 32 -18.14 15.25 2.06
C THR A 32 -17.87 15.59 3.53
N SER A 33 -18.91 15.98 4.25
CA SER A 33 -18.85 16.27 5.69
C SER A 33 -19.19 15.03 6.53
N LEU A 34 -18.76 15.02 7.81
CA LEU A 34 -19.16 13.98 8.77
C LEU A 34 -20.68 13.93 9.00
N ALA A 35 -21.38 15.05 8.86
CA ALA A 35 -22.83 15.10 9.00
C ALA A 35 -23.55 14.39 7.85
N GLU A 36 -23.04 14.52 6.62
CA GLU A 36 -23.55 13.79 5.45
C GLU A 36 -23.30 12.29 5.59
N VAL A 37 -22.11 11.88 6.05
CA VAL A 37 -21.82 10.46 6.34
C VAL A 37 -22.75 9.91 7.39
N ALA A 38 -23.04 10.65 8.49
CA ALA A 38 -23.99 10.24 9.51
C ALA A 38 -25.39 10.04 8.93
N SER A 39 -25.86 10.99 8.12
CA SER A 39 -27.16 10.93 7.45
C SER A 39 -27.24 9.72 6.51
N ALA A 40 -26.20 9.47 5.71
CA ALA A 40 -26.12 8.33 4.79
C ALA A 40 -26.06 6.97 5.52
N ALA A 41 -25.51 6.95 6.75
CA ALA A 41 -25.48 5.79 7.63
C ALA A 41 -26.80 5.57 8.40
N GLY A 42 -27.75 6.50 8.35
CA GLY A 42 -28.99 6.45 9.12
C GLY A 42 -28.78 6.65 10.63
N VAL A 43 -27.72 7.35 11.04
CA VAL A 43 -27.38 7.61 12.44
C VAL A 43 -27.38 9.10 12.76
N THR A 44 -27.40 9.44 14.04
CA THR A 44 -27.34 10.84 14.46
C THR A 44 -25.93 11.43 14.25
N ARG A 45 -25.85 12.75 14.06
CA ARG A 45 -24.58 13.46 13.99
C ARG A 45 -23.71 13.22 15.25
N GLY A 46 -24.31 13.13 16.43
CA GLY A 46 -23.60 12.82 17.67
C GLY A 46 -22.95 11.44 17.67
N ALA A 47 -23.58 10.45 17.03
CA ALA A 47 -23.03 9.11 16.92
C ALA A 47 -21.69 9.06 16.15
N VAL A 48 -21.55 9.88 15.08
CA VAL A 48 -20.27 9.96 14.35
C VAL A 48 -19.15 10.45 15.27
N TYR A 49 -19.36 11.51 16.04
CA TYR A 49 -18.34 12.08 16.91
C TYR A 49 -17.99 11.19 18.12
N TRP A 50 -18.86 10.24 18.45
CA TRP A 50 -18.54 9.22 19.45
C TRP A 50 -17.53 8.18 18.92
N HIS A 51 -17.56 7.90 17.61
CA HIS A 51 -16.68 6.89 16.95
C HIS A 51 -15.42 7.49 16.35
N PHE A 52 -15.49 8.72 15.83
CA PHE A 52 -14.42 9.36 15.09
C PHE A 52 -14.26 10.82 15.51
N ARG A 53 -13.04 11.21 15.83
CA ARG A 53 -12.70 12.58 16.28
C ARG A 53 -12.95 13.63 15.20
N ASP A 54 -12.59 13.29 13.97
CA ASP A 54 -12.66 14.14 12.80
C ASP A 54 -12.77 13.33 11.50
N LYS A 55 -12.86 14.03 10.39
CA LYS A 55 -12.94 13.40 9.06
C LYS A 55 -11.66 12.62 8.70
N SER A 56 -10.50 13.08 9.18
CA SER A 56 -9.22 12.40 8.96
C SER A 56 -9.16 11.04 9.69
N ASP A 57 -9.73 10.98 10.89
CA ASP A 57 -9.82 9.74 11.68
C ASP A 57 -10.76 8.73 11.02
N LEU A 58 -11.95 9.16 10.57
CA LEU A 58 -12.89 8.33 9.80
C LEU A 58 -12.25 7.81 8.50
N PHE A 59 -11.62 8.69 7.73
CA PHE A 59 -10.93 8.34 6.49
C PHE A 59 -9.81 7.33 6.73
N SER A 60 -9.01 7.54 7.77
CA SER A 60 -7.94 6.62 8.15
C SER A 60 -8.46 5.24 8.53
N ALA A 61 -9.56 5.17 9.29
CA ALA A 61 -10.19 3.92 9.68
C ALA A 61 -10.77 3.18 8.47
N MET A 62 -11.37 3.90 7.51
CA MET A 62 -11.85 3.36 6.24
C MET A 62 -10.70 2.73 5.44
N CYS A 63 -9.59 3.45 5.29
CA CYS A 63 -8.42 2.93 4.58
C CYS A 63 -7.80 1.70 5.29
N ALA A 64 -7.70 1.73 6.61
CA ALA A 64 -7.15 0.63 7.39
C ALA A 64 -7.98 -0.65 7.21
N ARG A 65 -9.31 -0.55 7.19
CA ARG A 65 -10.21 -1.71 7.00
C ARG A 65 -9.93 -2.49 5.71
N ALA A 66 -9.59 -1.79 4.61
CA ALA A 66 -9.28 -2.42 3.33
C ALA A 66 -7.84 -2.93 3.24
N LYS A 67 -6.88 -2.21 3.83
CA LYS A 67 -5.45 -2.49 3.68
C LYS A 67 -4.89 -3.45 4.73
N LEU A 68 -5.44 -3.44 5.95
CA LEU A 68 -4.87 -4.13 7.11
C LEU A 68 -4.51 -5.60 6.86
N PRO A 69 -5.33 -6.43 6.19
CA PRO A 69 -4.97 -7.82 5.97
C PRO A 69 -3.68 -8.01 5.16
N LEU A 70 -3.48 -7.23 4.10
CA LEU A 70 -2.27 -7.28 3.28
C LEU A 70 -1.06 -6.71 4.02
N GLN A 71 -1.24 -5.64 4.77
CA GLN A 71 -0.19 -5.06 5.60
C GLN A 71 0.30 -6.07 6.64
N THR A 72 -0.60 -6.77 7.31
CA THR A 72 -0.25 -7.79 8.31
C THR A 72 0.48 -8.98 7.68
N MET A 73 0.07 -9.43 6.49
CA MET A 73 0.76 -10.50 5.76
C MET A 73 2.19 -10.08 5.39
N LEU A 74 2.36 -8.88 4.84
CA LEU A 74 3.67 -8.35 4.46
C LEU A 74 4.56 -8.12 5.69
N GLU A 75 4.02 -7.56 6.76
CA GLU A 75 4.74 -7.37 8.02
C GLU A 75 5.26 -8.69 8.59
N ARG A 76 4.41 -9.70 8.61
CA ARG A 76 4.78 -11.06 9.05
C ARG A 76 5.89 -11.64 8.16
N ALA A 77 5.73 -11.58 6.84
CA ALA A 77 6.72 -12.10 5.89
C ALA A 77 8.08 -11.40 6.03
N GLY A 78 8.10 -10.08 6.18
CA GLY A 78 9.35 -9.33 6.35
C GLY A 78 10.02 -9.51 7.72
N ASN A 79 9.30 -9.95 8.75
CA ASN A 79 9.82 -10.10 10.11
C ASN A 79 10.14 -11.54 10.51
N THR A 80 9.73 -12.53 9.71
CA THR A 80 10.03 -13.96 9.93
C THR A 80 10.84 -14.52 8.78
N PRO A 81 11.83 -15.40 9.04
CA PRO A 81 12.52 -16.11 7.95
C PRO A 81 11.54 -16.84 7.05
N GLN A 82 11.77 -16.78 5.74
CA GLN A 82 10.98 -17.46 4.72
C GLN A 82 11.83 -18.55 4.08
N ASP A 83 11.22 -19.69 3.78
CA ASP A 83 11.89 -20.80 3.05
C ASP A 83 12.16 -20.40 1.60
N ASP A 84 11.23 -19.70 0.97
CA ASP A 84 11.37 -19.12 -0.37
C ASP A 84 10.92 -17.66 -0.37
N PRO A 85 11.84 -16.71 -0.11
CA PRO A 85 11.51 -15.28 -0.02
C PRO A 85 10.97 -14.67 -1.33
N LEU A 86 11.48 -15.09 -2.51
CA LEU A 86 10.96 -14.58 -3.78
C LEU A 86 9.59 -15.15 -4.12
N GLU A 87 9.31 -16.39 -3.77
CA GLU A 87 7.98 -16.96 -3.89
C GLU A 87 6.99 -16.27 -2.96
N THR A 88 7.37 -16.04 -1.70
CA THR A 88 6.58 -15.27 -0.73
C THR A 88 6.26 -13.86 -1.27
N LEU A 89 7.23 -13.19 -1.87
CA LEU A 89 7.03 -11.88 -2.50
C LEU A 89 6.02 -11.97 -3.66
N ARG A 90 6.16 -13.00 -4.52
CA ARG A 90 5.25 -13.26 -5.65
C ARG A 90 3.80 -13.48 -5.17
N GLU A 91 3.62 -14.29 -4.14
CA GLU A 91 2.31 -14.56 -3.56
C GLU A 91 1.66 -13.31 -2.96
N LEU A 92 2.43 -12.50 -2.22
CA LEU A 92 1.94 -11.24 -1.63
C LEU A 92 1.51 -10.24 -2.70
N MET A 93 2.31 -10.07 -3.76
CA MET A 93 2.00 -9.17 -4.86
C MET A 93 0.76 -9.64 -5.63
N THR A 94 0.68 -10.93 -5.94
CA THR A 94 -0.48 -11.53 -6.63
C THR A 94 -1.75 -11.38 -5.79
N THR A 95 -1.68 -11.71 -4.49
CA THR A 95 -2.80 -11.58 -3.56
C THR A 95 -3.29 -10.13 -3.48
N ALA A 96 -2.38 -9.15 -3.49
CA ALA A 96 -2.76 -7.73 -3.47
C ALA A 96 -3.57 -7.33 -4.71
N LEU A 97 -3.14 -7.75 -5.90
CA LEU A 97 -3.83 -7.45 -7.16
C LEU A 97 -5.16 -8.18 -7.29
N VAL A 98 -5.19 -9.48 -6.98
CA VAL A 98 -6.43 -10.27 -7.00
C VAL A 98 -7.45 -9.69 -6.02
N ARG A 99 -7.02 -9.34 -4.80
CA ARG A 99 -7.90 -8.71 -3.83
C ARG A 99 -8.44 -7.37 -4.31
N LEU A 100 -7.61 -6.53 -4.93
CA LEU A 100 -8.09 -5.28 -5.54
C LEU A 100 -9.15 -5.55 -6.60
N ALA A 101 -8.95 -6.58 -7.44
CA ALA A 101 -9.86 -6.92 -8.52
C ALA A 101 -11.21 -7.49 -8.04
N THR A 102 -11.21 -8.23 -6.92
CA THR A 102 -12.37 -9.01 -6.46
C THR A 102 -13.11 -8.42 -5.28
N ASP A 103 -12.46 -7.57 -4.47
CA ASP A 103 -13.07 -6.97 -3.28
C ASP A 103 -13.53 -5.53 -3.55
N ARG A 104 -14.85 -5.34 -3.61
CA ARG A 104 -15.47 -4.01 -3.85
C ARG A 104 -15.02 -2.96 -2.84
N ARG A 105 -14.79 -3.34 -1.58
CA ARG A 105 -14.31 -2.42 -0.55
C ARG A 105 -12.90 -1.94 -0.87
N SER A 106 -12.00 -2.83 -1.23
CA SER A 106 -10.65 -2.46 -1.68
C SER A 106 -10.71 -1.53 -2.88
N GLN A 107 -11.55 -1.82 -3.88
CA GLN A 107 -11.73 -0.96 -5.05
C GLN A 107 -12.18 0.45 -4.65
N ALA A 108 -13.20 0.57 -3.80
CA ALA A 108 -13.72 1.85 -3.35
C ALA A 108 -12.65 2.67 -2.61
N VAL A 109 -11.94 2.04 -1.67
CA VAL A 109 -10.88 2.71 -0.91
C VAL A 109 -9.73 3.17 -1.82
N PHE A 110 -9.27 2.33 -2.74
CA PHE A 110 -8.20 2.71 -3.65
C PHE A 110 -8.65 3.77 -4.69
N GLU A 111 -9.91 3.74 -5.14
CA GLU A 111 -10.49 4.79 -5.98
C GLU A 111 -10.47 6.14 -5.28
N VAL A 112 -10.92 6.20 -4.02
CA VAL A 112 -10.86 7.43 -3.22
C VAL A 112 -9.42 7.89 -3.03
N LEU A 113 -8.51 6.97 -2.65
CA LEU A 113 -7.12 7.29 -2.38
C LEU A 113 -6.35 7.82 -3.59
N PHE A 114 -6.63 7.31 -4.78
CA PHE A 114 -5.87 7.64 -5.98
C PHE A 114 -6.49 8.77 -6.79
N HIS A 115 -7.82 8.91 -6.77
CA HIS A 115 -8.52 9.76 -7.74
C HIS A 115 -9.49 10.78 -7.12
N LYS A 116 -9.92 10.59 -5.85
CA LYS A 116 -10.99 11.40 -5.26
C LYS A 116 -10.63 12.06 -3.92
N CYS A 117 -9.34 12.11 -3.60
CA CYS A 117 -8.87 12.68 -2.33
C CYS A 117 -7.76 13.69 -2.56
N GLU A 118 -8.06 14.96 -2.27
CA GLU A 118 -7.06 15.99 -2.10
C GLU A 118 -6.64 16.03 -0.62
N LEU A 119 -5.35 15.79 -0.36
CA LEU A 119 -4.81 15.75 1.01
C LEU A 119 -4.48 17.16 1.52
N THR A 120 -5.48 18.03 1.50
CA THR A 120 -5.41 19.42 1.94
C THR A 120 -6.42 19.69 3.06
N GLY A 121 -6.32 20.81 3.77
CA GLY A 121 -7.26 21.20 4.82
C GLY A 121 -7.40 20.12 5.90
N GLU A 122 -8.63 19.67 6.17
CA GLU A 122 -8.94 18.65 7.18
C GLU A 122 -8.31 17.27 6.91
N LEU A 123 -7.90 16.99 5.65
CA LEU A 123 -7.29 15.73 5.24
C LEU A 123 -5.76 15.79 5.19
N ALA A 124 -5.14 16.95 5.47
CA ALA A 124 -3.68 17.09 5.47
C ALA A 124 -2.95 16.09 6.40
N PRO A 125 -3.45 15.74 7.61
CA PRO A 125 -2.81 14.75 8.47
C PRO A 125 -2.68 13.37 7.83
N ILE A 126 -3.54 13.04 6.85
CA ILE A 126 -3.52 11.75 6.14
C ILE A 126 -2.27 11.63 5.28
N ALA A 127 -1.73 12.72 4.72
CA ALA A 127 -0.51 12.69 3.92
C ALA A 127 0.68 12.13 4.70
N GLN A 128 0.89 12.60 5.94
CA GLN A 128 1.95 12.11 6.81
C GLN A 128 1.76 10.64 7.18
N ARG A 129 0.52 10.24 7.51
CA ARG A 129 0.20 8.86 7.83
C ARG A 129 0.44 7.92 6.64
N ARG A 130 0.02 8.31 5.44
CA ARG A 130 0.30 7.56 4.21
C ARG A 130 1.79 7.42 3.94
N GLN A 131 2.56 8.46 4.21
CA GLN A 131 4.02 8.41 4.09
C GLN A 131 4.62 7.40 5.07
N ALA A 132 4.20 7.41 6.32
CA ALA A 132 4.65 6.45 7.32
C ALA A 132 4.27 5.00 6.94
N GLU A 133 3.03 4.75 6.53
CA GLU A 133 2.57 3.45 6.03
C GLU A 133 3.38 2.95 4.83
N ARG A 134 3.66 3.85 3.88
CA ARG A 134 4.51 3.55 2.72
C ARG A 134 5.93 3.18 3.16
N SER A 135 6.53 3.94 4.08
CA SER A 135 7.89 3.67 4.57
C SER A 135 7.97 2.31 5.27
N LEU A 136 6.97 1.94 6.06
CA LEU A 136 6.88 0.61 6.67
C LEU A 136 6.74 -0.49 5.63
N CYS A 137 5.87 -0.31 4.63
CA CYS A 137 5.72 -1.26 3.53
C CYS A 137 7.05 -1.49 2.80
N LEU A 138 7.75 -0.42 2.42
CA LEU A 138 9.06 -0.50 1.77
C LEU A 138 10.08 -1.25 2.65
N ALA A 139 10.13 -0.96 3.94
CA ALA A 139 11.04 -1.63 4.87
C ALA A 139 10.77 -3.14 4.98
N HIS A 140 9.50 -3.58 4.93
CA HIS A 140 9.18 -5.01 4.94
C HIS A 140 9.57 -5.71 3.63
N VAL A 141 9.31 -5.08 2.48
CA VAL A 141 9.74 -5.59 1.17
C VAL A 141 11.26 -5.68 1.09
N GLU A 142 11.98 -4.64 1.55
CA GLU A 142 13.44 -4.64 1.54
C GLU A 142 14.03 -5.76 2.40
N ARG A 143 13.45 -6.03 3.59
CA ARG A 143 13.86 -7.16 4.41
C ARG A 143 13.62 -8.51 3.72
N LEU A 144 12.51 -8.66 3.02
CA LEU A 144 12.22 -9.88 2.26
C LEU A 144 13.21 -10.08 1.11
N LEU A 145 13.62 -9.01 0.41
CA LEU A 145 14.67 -9.06 -0.59
C LEU A 145 16.05 -9.36 0.00
N GLN A 146 16.34 -8.89 1.23
CA GLN A 146 17.55 -9.26 1.92
C GLN A 146 17.56 -10.76 2.27
N GLN A 147 16.43 -11.32 2.71
CA GLN A 147 16.29 -12.76 2.92
C GLN A 147 16.54 -13.54 1.61
N ALA A 148 16.09 -13.00 0.46
CA ALA A 148 16.35 -13.62 -0.84
C ALA A 148 17.85 -13.62 -1.20
N ILE A 149 18.60 -12.60 -0.82
CA ILE A 149 20.06 -12.60 -0.94
C ILE A 149 20.68 -13.67 -0.03
N ASP A 150 20.27 -13.69 1.24
CA ASP A 150 20.79 -14.62 2.25
C ASP A 150 20.50 -16.08 1.89
N ALA A 151 19.36 -16.35 1.21
CA ALA A 151 18.97 -17.64 0.66
C ALA A 151 19.62 -17.98 -0.71
N GLY A 152 20.47 -17.09 -1.25
CA GLY A 152 21.13 -17.29 -2.56
C GLY A 152 20.22 -17.17 -3.78
N GLN A 153 19.01 -16.65 -3.62
CA GLN A 153 18.06 -16.42 -4.72
C GLN A 153 18.37 -15.12 -5.50
N LEU A 154 19.03 -14.16 -4.85
CA LEU A 154 19.54 -12.93 -5.46
C LEU A 154 21.04 -12.81 -5.22
N PRO A 155 21.79 -12.20 -6.14
CA PRO A 155 23.21 -11.96 -5.97
C PRO A 155 23.52 -11.03 -4.76
N PRO A 156 24.67 -11.24 -4.09
CA PRO A 156 25.04 -10.46 -2.90
C PRO A 156 25.20 -8.95 -3.13
N ASP A 157 25.49 -8.54 -4.36
CA ASP A 157 25.68 -7.16 -4.76
C ASP A 157 24.38 -6.48 -5.23
N SER A 158 23.22 -7.16 -5.09
CA SER A 158 21.92 -6.59 -5.43
C SER A 158 21.61 -5.35 -4.58
N ASP A 159 21.07 -4.31 -5.22
CA ASP A 159 20.55 -3.12 -4.54
C ASP A 159 19.10 -3.34 -4.13
N THR A 160 18.91 -3.87 -2.91
CA THR A 160 17.59 -4.16 -2.35
C THR A 160 16.72 -2.92 -2.20
N SER A 161 17.31 -1.77 -1.91
CA SER A 161 16.60 -0.50 -1.79
C SER A 161 16.00 -0.06 -3.13
N LEU A 162 16.82 -0.07 -4.19
CA LEU A 162 16.37 0.29 -5.53
C LEU A 162 15.34 -0.71 -6.07
N ALA A 163 15.56 -2.02 -5.84
CA ALA A 163 14.60 -3.07 -6.18
C ALA A 163 13.26 -2.86 -5.48
N THR A 164 13.27 -2.54 -4.19
CA THR A 164 12.07 -2.24 -3.41
C THR A 164 11.29 -1.07 -3.99
N HIS A 165 11.99 0.00 -4.35
CA HIS A 165 11.35 1.16 -4.99
C HIS A 165 10.74 0.82 -6.34
N ALA A 166 11.42 0.02 -7.17
CA ALA A 166 10.93 -0.43 -8.46
C ALA A 166 9.66 -1.30 -8.32
N LEU A 167 9.68 -2.28 -7.41
CA LEU A 167 8.51 -3.12 -7.11
C LEU A 167 7.32 -2.31 -6.61
N HIS A 168 7.57 -1.36 -5.70
CA HIS A 168 6.51 -0.48 -5.19
C HIS A 168 5.94 0.41 -6.29
N ALA A 169 6.79 0.96 -7.17
CA ALA A 169 6.34 1.80 -8.29
C ALA A 169 5.51 0.99 -9.28
N PHE A 170 5.94 -0.24 -9.63
CA PHE A 170 5.18 -1.15 -10.47
C PHE A 170 3.80 -1.45 -9.89
N MET A 171 3.74 -1.92 -8.64
CA MET A 171 2.49 -2.26 -7.98
C MET A 171 1.55 -1.06 -7.85
N SER A 172 2.08 0.08 -7.40
CA SER A 172 1.28 1.30 -7.23
C SER A 172 0.78 1.85 -8.55
N GLY A 173 1.59 1.80 -9.61
CA GLY A 173 1.22 2.21 -10.95
C GLY A 173 0.10 1.34 -11.52
N LEU A 174 0.28 0.02 -11.47
CA LEU A 174 -0.69 -0.96 -11.96
C LEU A 174 -2.03 -0.85 -11.23
N MET A 175 -2.00 -0.77 -9.89
CA MET A 175 -3.22 -0.63 -9.10
C MET A 175 -3.95 0.68 -9.41
N ARG A 176 -3.22 1.79 -9.55
CA ARG A 176 -3.77 3.11 -9.85
C ARG A 176 -4.41 3.14 -11.24
N GLU A 177 -3.73 2.62 -12.24
CA GLU A 177 -4.20 2.56 -13.62
C GLU A 177 -5.47 1.70 -13.74
N TRP A 178 -5.43 0.51 -13.16
CA TRP A 178 -6.58 -0.39 -13.21
C TRP A 178 -7.82 0.17 -12.50
N VAL A 179 -7.65 0.85 -11.37
CA VAL A 179 -8.78 1.48 -10.66
C VAL A 179 -9.40 2.61 -11.49
N LEU A 180 -8.61 3.29 -12.32
CA LEU A 180 -9.09 4.33 -13.22
C LEU A 180 -9.96 3.73 -14.35
N GLU A 181 -9.59 2.56 -14.86
CA GLU A 181 -10.28 1.90 -15.98
C GLU A 181 -10.49 0.40 -15.71
N LYS A 182 -11.37 0.10 -14.75
CA LYS A 182 -11.60 -1.27 -14.21
C LYS A 182 -12.01 -2.32 -15.24
N ASN A 183 -12.52 -1.89 -16.39
CA ASN A 183 -13.00 -2.79 -17.45
C ASN A 183 -11.99 -2.98 -18.60
N ALA A 184 -10.80 -2.37 -18.53
CA ALA A 184 -9.80 -2.49 -19.59
C ALA A 184 -9.31 -3.95 -19.73
N TYR A 185 -9.20 -4.66 -18.62
CA TYR A 185 -8.81 -6.09 -18.58
C TYR A 185 -9.18 -6.72 -17.25
N ASP A 186 -9.25 -8.06 -17.21
CA ASP A 186 -9.47 -8.84 -15.98
C ASP A 186 -8.15 -8.92 -15.18
N LEU A 187 -7.99 -7.99 -14.23
CA LEU A 187 -6.80 -7.93 -13.38
C LEU A 187 -6.62 -9.22 -12.55
N ALA A 188 -7.70 -9.86 -12.09
CA ALA A 188 -7.58 -11.08 -11.30
C ALA A 188 -6.98 -12.23 -12.15
N ALA A 189 -7.40 -12.35 -13.40
CA ALA A 189 -6.91 -13.37 -14.32
C ALA A 189 -5.44 -13.12 -14.73
N VAL A 190 -5.03 -11.87 -14.93
CA VAL A 190 -3.67 -11.55 -15.44
C VAL A 190 -2.65 -11.26 -14.33
N ALA A 191 -3.08 -11.05 -13.08
CA ALA A 191 -2.20 -10.73 -11.97
C ALA A 191 -1.01 -11.70 -11.82
N PRO A 192 -1.18 -13.04 -11.89
CA PRO A 192 -0.05 -13.96 -11.79
C PRO A 192 1.01 -13.70 -12.87
N ALA A 193 0.60 -13.47 -14.12
CA ALA A 193 1.53 -13.26 -15.23
C ALA A 193 2.30 -11.93 -15.10
N LEU A 194 1.62 -10.85 -14.67
CA LEU A 194 2.24 -9.54 -14.46
C LEU A 194 3.25 -9.57 -13.32
N VAL A 195 2.92 -10.27 -12.25
CA VAL A 195 3.82 -10.45 -11.09
C VAL A 195 4.99 -11.33 -11.47
N GLU A 196 4.76 -12.45 -12.17
CA GLU A 196 5.80 -13.35 -12.62
C GLU A 196 6.83 -12.65 -13.52
N MET A 197 6.38 -11.83 -14.47
CA MET A 197 7.26 -11.01 -15.31
C MET A 197 8.19 -10.13 -14.44
N THR A 198 7.66 -9.54 -13.39
CA THR A 198 8.41 -8.63 -12.51
C THR A 198 9.39 -9.38 -11.62
N VAL A 199 8.96 -10.50 -11.01
CA VAL A 199 9.80 -11.30 -10.11
C VAL A 199 10.90 -12.04 -10.91
N THR A 200 10.58 -12.55 -12.10
CA THR A 200 11.56 -13.16 -13.00
C THR A 200 12.59 -12.14 -13.47
N GLY A 201 12.19 -10.92 -13.82
CA GLY A 201 13.12 -9.83 -14.12
C GLY A 201 14.06 -9.54 -12.96
N LEU A 202 13.52 -9.45 -11.75
CA LEU A 202 14.30 -9.24 -10.53
C LEU A 202 15.27 -10.39 -10.25
N ARG A 203 14.86 -11.65 -10.45
CA ARG A 203 15.70 -12.84 -10.25
C ARG A 203 16.86 -12.89 -11.22
N ASN A 204 16.62 -12.58 -12.50
CA ASN A 204 17.61 -12.72 -13.55
C ASN A 204 18.60 -11.56 -13.64
N ASP A 205 18.11 -10.34 -13.45
CA ASP A 205 18.91 -9.12 -13.54
C ASP A 205 18.46 -8.06 -12.51
N PRO A 206 18.72 -8.29 -11.21
CA PRO A 206 18.38 -7.32 -10.18
C PRO A 206 19.25 -6.06 -10.31
N PRO A 207 18.75 -4.90 -9.90
CA PRO A 207 19.56 -3.70 -9.83
C PRO A 207 20.78 -3.94 -8.92
N ARG A 208 21.93 -3.43 -9.34
CA ARG A 208 23.20 -3.62 -8.64
C ARG A 208 23.61 -2.35 -7.89
N ARG A 209 24.20 -2.51 -6.73
CA ARG A 209 24.81 -1.39 -6.01
C ARG A 209 25.89 -0.78 -6.88
N PRO A 210 25.92 0.55 -7.10
CA PRO A 210 27.00 1.16 -7.85
C PRO A 210 28.32 0.79 -7.17
N GLY A 211 29.21 0.13 -7.93
CA GLY A 211 30.53 -0.23 -7.43
C GLY A 211 31.21 1.03 -6.88
N ARG A 212 31.91 0.91 -5.74
CA ARG A 212 32.75 2.01 -5.25
C ARG A 212 33.66 2.42 -6.39
N VAL A 213 33.40 3.58 -7.01
CA VAL A 213 34.32 4.18 -7.98
C VAL A 213 35.63 4.40 -7.22
N ARG A 214 36.62 3.56 -7.47
CA ARG A 214 37.99 3.81 -6.98
C ARG A 214 38.36 5.21 -7.49
N PRO A 215 38.74 6.14 -6.63
CA PRO A 215 39.17 7.46 -7.09
C PRO A 215 40.27 7.23 -8.12
N ARG A 216 40.10 7.78 -9.34
CA ARG A 216 41.13 7.76 -10.36
C ARG A 216 42.34 8.43 -9.75
N VAL A 217 43.41 7.65 -9.48
CA VAL A 217 44.70 8.15 -9.10
C VAL A 217 45.18 9.02 -10.29
N ARG A 218 45.18 10.33 -10.11
CA ARG A 218 45.77 11.24 -11.11
C ARG A 218 47.23 10.84 -11.28
N PRO A 219 47.72 10.58 -12.51
CA PRO A 219 49.14 10.38 -12.70
C PRO A 219 49.89 11.64 -12.22
N ARG A 220 50.87 11.41 -11.37
CA ARG A 220 51.79 12.49 -10.94
C ARG A 220 52.40 13.08 -12.21
N SER A 221 52.18 14.37 -12.43
CA SER A 221 52.89 15.13 -13.45
C SER A 221 54.39 15.04 -13.15
N CYS A 222 55.16 14.36 -14.02
CA CYS A 222 56.60 14.49 -14.06
C CYS A 222 56.91 15.95 -14.44
N THR A 223 57.34 16.73 -13.47
CA THR A 223 58.10 17.97 -13.74
C THR A 223 59.46 17.54 -14.20
N ALA A 224 59.73 17.67 -15.51
CA ALA A 224 61.09 17.63 -16.05
C ALA A 224 61.76 18.98 -15.73
N THR A 225 62.94 18.90 -15.14
CA THR A 225 63.92 19.96 -14.97
C THR A 225 64.58 20.23 -16.30
#